data_a15338a972fc2e3c13e8f93f1e45712b
#
_entry.id   a15338a972fc2e3c13e8f93f1e45712b
#
_cell.length_a   1.000
_cell.length_b   1.000
_cell.length_c   1.000
_cell.angle_alpha   90.00
_cell.angle_beta   90.00
_cell.angle_gamma   90.00
#
_symmetry.space_group_name_H-M   'P 1'
#
loop_
_entity.id
_entity.type
_entity.pdbx_description
1 polymer ?
#
loop_
_entity_poly.entity_id
_entity_poly.type
_entity_poly.pdbx_seq_one_letter_code
_entity_poly.pdbx_strand_id
1 'polypeptide(L)'
;MESSLTKDQYKLYKLIWERFVACQMANCVLNTTQAVITAGDYIFKASGYNVAFDGYTVLYEEGRDVEEEKGKDLPKLEAGMSLKVRDLKGTQHFTQPPARFTEASLIKTLEENGIGRPSTYAATITTITSREYVTREGKSFKPTELGEVITKLMKERFPDIVNIKFTAAVEKELDEVQSGQEDWVHTLHDFYDDFEKTLKKAKTEMDGVKIQLEEDKTDLICPNCGKPMVVKFGRYGKFIACSGYPECKTVQKIVNDTGAKCPKCGGKIIEKKSKRGRVFYGCDNYPKCDFVSWDAPSDKTCPVCGKVLLKKKDKAQTLYCVTPGCTYTFNKDDAGEKDGE
;
A
#
# COMPACT_ATOMS: atom_id res chain seq x y z
N MET A 1 -22.12 7.31 24.25
CA MET A 1 -21.33 7.90 23.15
C MET A 1 -21.36 7.09 21.85
N GLU A 2 -21.23 5.76 21.89
CA GLU A 2 -21.26 4.92 20.68
C GLU A 2 -22.55 5.10 19.87
N SER A 3 -23.70 5.23 20.51
CA SER A 3 -25.01 5.44 19.87
C SER A 3 -25.21 6.82 19.21
N SER A 4 -24.34 7.80 19.54
CA SER A 4 -24.46 9.17 19.03
C SER A 4 -23.50 9.49 17.88
N LEU A 5 -22.65 8.53 17.50
CA LEU A 5 -21.60 8.69 16.49
C LEU A 5 -21.78 7.70 15.34
N THR A 6 -21.37 8.09 14.14
CA THR A 6 -21.22 7.11 13.05
C THR A 6 -20.07 6.14 13.36
N LYS A 7 -20.05 4.96 12.73
CA LYS A 7 -18.98 3.97 12.93
C LYS A 7 -17.57 4.53 12.74
N ASP A 8 -17.38 5.39 11.75
CA ASP A 8 -16.06 5.95 11.45
C ASP A 8 -15.69 7.08 12.43
N GLN A 9 -16.68 7.90 12.84
CA GLN A 9 -16.49 8.87 13.92
C GLN A 9 -16.14 8.18 15.24
N TYR A 10 -16.82 7.08 15.59
CA TYR A 10 -16.53 6.33 16.80
C TYR A 10 -15.11 5.74 16.80
N LYS A 11 -14.67 5.16 15.68
CA LYS A 11 -13.30 4.61 15.56
C LYS A 11 -12.25 5.70 15.76
N LEU A 12 -12.44 6.87 15.13
CA LEU A 12 -11.53 7.99 15.27
C LEU A 12 -11.53 8.53 16.71
N TYR A 13 -12.72 8.72 17.27
CA TYR A 13 -12.86 9.15 18.66
C TYR A 13 -12.19 8.19 19.65
N LYS A 14 -12.39 6.88 19.46
CA LYS A 14 -11.78 5.83 20.27
C LYS A 14 -10.25 5.89 20.20
N LEU A 15 -9.68 6.02 18.99
CA LEU A 15 -8.24 6.14 18.80
C LEU A 15 -7.65 7.37 19.50
N ILE A 16 -8.30 8.53 19.37
CA ILE A 16 -7.89 9.77 20.03
C ILE A 16 -7.97 9.61 21.56
N TRP A 17 -9.05 9.02 22.06
CA TRP A 17 -9.26 8.78 23.48
C TRP A 17 -8.22 7.82 24.05
N GLU A 18 -7.99 6.69 23.38
CA GLU A 18 -6.98 5.70 23.80
C GLU A 18 -5.58 6.35 23.86
N ARG A 19 -5.21 7.13 22.86
CA ARG A 19 -3.92 7.83 22.84
C ARG A 19 -3.82 8.87 23.94
N PHE A 20 -4.85 9.68 24.11
CA PHE A 20 -4.89 10.71 25.14
C PHE A 20 -4.77 10.12 26.55
N VAL A 21 -5.56 9.08 26.87
CA VAL A 21 -5.50 8.42 28.17
C VAL A 21 -4.14 7.75 28.36
N ALA A 22 -3.62 7.06 27.36
CA ALA A 22 -2.30 6.42 27.40
C ALA A 22 -1.18 7.40 27.73
N CYS A 23 -1.25 8.65 27.22
CA CYS A 23 -0.28 9.70 27.56
C CYS A 23 -0.27 10.11 29.05
N GLN A 24 -1.36 9.83 29.78
CA GLN A 24 -1.49 10.14 31.21
C GLN A 24 -1.20 8.91 32.09
N MET A 25 -0.97 7.74 31.51
CA MET A 25 -0.69 6.49 32.22
C MET A 25 0.80 6.33 32.50
N ALA A 26 1.10 5.48 33.48
CA ALA A 26 2.48 5.10 33.79
C ALA A 26 3.13 4.34 32.60
N ASN A 27 4.44 4.44 32.49
CA ASN A 27 5.21 3.76 31.47
C ASN A 27 5.12 2.24 31.61
N CYS A 28 5.18 1.54 30.46
CA CYS A 28 5.39 0.10 30.44
C CYS A 28 6.81 -0.22 30.98
N VAL A 29 6.91 -1.25 31.81
CA VAL A 29 8.18 -1.72 32.36
C VAL A 29 8.50 -3.10 31.78
N LEU A 30 9.64 -3.18 31.12
CA LEU A 30 10.13 -4.42 30.53
C LEU A 30 11.34 -4.94 31.29
N ASN A 31 11.32 -6.24 31.65
CA ASN A 31 12.52 -6.95 32.11
C ASN A 31 13.23 -7.53 30.88
N THR A 32 14.39 -7.02 30.56
CA THR A 32 15.22 -7.53 29.46
C THR A 32 16.27 -8.51 30.01
N THR A 33 16.37 -9.65 29.36
CA THR A 33 17.38 -10.67 29.67
C THR A 33 18.32 -10.83 28.49
N GLN A 34 19.62 -10.74 28.76
CA GLN A 34 20.66 -11.01 27.77
C GLN A 34 21.54 -12.13 28.30
N ALA A 35 21.58 -13.25 27.60
CA ALA A 35 22.43 -14.39 27.93
C ALA A 35 23.62 -14.49 26.99
N VAL A 36 24.80 -14.60 27.54
CA VAL A 36 26.04 -14.92 26.82
C VAL A 36 26.46 -16.32 27.21
N ILE A 37 26.48 -17.24 26.25
CA ILE A 37 26.70 -18.68 26.48
C ILE A 37 28.02 -19.03 25.79
N THR A 38 28.96 -19.57 26.55
CA THR A 38 30.26 -20.03 26.04
C THR A 38 30.24 -21.54 25.81
N ALA A 39 30.76 -21.99 24.69
CA ALA A 39 30.92 -23.42 24.36
C ALA A 39 32.30 -23.61 23.69
N GLY A 40 33.33 -23.92 24.50
CA GLY A 40 34.71 -23.89 24.03
C GLY A 40 35.10 -22.48 23.58
N ASP A 41 35.60 -22.38 22.35
CA ASP A 41 36.02 -21.09 21.75
C ASP A 41 34.84 -20.30 21.11
N TYR A 42 33.62 -20.83 21.16
CA TYR A 42 32.45 -20.21 20.54
C TYR A 42 31.56 -19.48 21.56
N ILE A 43 31.02 -18.36 21.15
CA ILE A 43 30.13 -17.53 21.95
C ILE A 43 28.77 -17.45 21.27
N PHE A 44 27.73 -17.86 21.99
CA PHE A 44 26.33 -17.69 21.55
C PHE A 44 25.66 -16.58 22.37
N LYS A 45 24.80 -15.80 21.74
CA LYS A 45 24.05 -14.73 22.39
C LYS A 45 22.56 -15.00 22.21
N ALA A 46 21.81 -14.85 23.27
CA ALA A 46 20.35 -14.85 23.25
C ALA A 46 19.85 -13.64 24.02
N SER A 47 18.81 -12.99 23.50
CA SER A 47 18.15 -11.87 24.14
C SER A 47 16.64 -12.07 24.11
N GLY A 48 15.98 -11.63 25.16
CA GLY A 48 14.54 -11.67 25.28
C GLY A 48 14.07 -10.63 26.28
N TYR A 49 12.76 -10.40 26.35
CA TYR A 49 12.17 -9.56 27.38
C TYR A 49 10.79 -10.11 27.76
N ASN A 50 10.40 -9.83 28.98
CA ASN A 50 9.03 -10.00 29.44
C ASN A 50 8.48 -8.69 29.96
N VAL A 51 7.17 -8.52 29.91
CA VAL A 51 6.49 -7.34 30.44
C VAL A 51 6.31 -7.53 31.94
N ALA A 52 6.98 -6.69 32.73
CA ALA A 52 6.83 -6.68 34.18
C ALA A 52 5.61 -5.87 34.63
N PHE A 53 5.31 -4.82 33.87
CA PHE A 53 4.15 -3.96 34.10
C PHE A 53 3.70 -3.36 32.75
N ASP A 54 2.44 -3.59 32.38
CA ASP A 54 1.92 -3.21 31.06
C ASP A 54 1.84 -1.67 30.88
N GLY A 55 1.54 -0.94 31.94
CA GLY A 55 1.43 0.51 31.86
C GLY A 55 0.44 0.96 30.79
N TYR A 56 0.82 1.94 29.97
CA TYR A 56 -0.02 2.49 28.90
C TYR A 56 -0.32 1.51 27.76
N THR A 57 0.46 0.43 27.62
CA THR A 57 0.29 -0.53 26.51
C THR A 57 -0.99 -1.36 26.63
N VAL A 58 -1.65 -1.36 27.78
CA VAL A 58 -3.00 -1.94 27.96
C VAL A 58 -4.03 -1.25 27.05
N LEU A 59 -3.88 0.04 26.80
CA LEU A 59 -4.83 0.82 25.98
C LEU A 59 -4.32 1.12 24.59
N TYR A 60 -3.01 1.34 24.43
CA TYR A 60 -2.45 1.83 23.18
C TYR A 60 -1.11 1.21 22.88
N GLU A 61 -1.02 0.54 21.73
CA GLU A 61 0.24 0.15 21.10
C GLU A 61 0.41 0.92 19.79
N GLU A 62 1.55 1.58 19.61
CA GLU A 62 1.87 2.26 18.36
C GLU A 62 2.17 1.21 17.28
N GLY A 63 1.46 1.34 16.14
CA GLY A 63 1.69 0.45 15.00
C GLY A 63 3.12 0.61 14.47
N ARG A 64 3.86 -0.50 14.38
CA ARG A 64 5.21 -0.53 13.81
C ARG A 64 5.17 -1.08 12.39
N ASP A 65 6.03 -0.55 11.51
CA ASP A 65 6.12 -0.98 10.12
C ASP A 65 6.80 -2.35 9.96
N VAL A 66 7.60 -2.73 10.95
CA VAL A 66 8.27 -4.03 11.01
C VAL A 66 7.65 -4.82 12.16
N GLU A 67 7.15 -6.00 11.87
CA GLU A 67 6.81 -6.95 12.91
C GLU A 67 8.11 -7.33 13.63
N GLU A 68 8.44 -6.62 14.70
CA GLU A 68 9.43 -7.13 15.64
C GLU A 68 8.90 -8.46 16.17
N GLU A 69 9.71 -9.52 16.05
CA GLU A 69 9.38 -10.78 16.73
C GLU A 69 9.02 -10.43 18.18
N LYS A 70 7.79 -10.74 18.57
CA LYS A 70 7.34 -10.61 19.97
C LYS A 70 8.43 -11.23 20.83
N GLY A 71 8.96 -10.44 21.76
CA GLY A 71 10.13 -10.82 22.53
C GLY A 71 9.99 -12.25 23.01
N LYS A 72 10.93 -13.09 22.61
CA LYS A 72 10.96 -14.46 23.08
C LYS A 72 11.27 -14.40 24.57
N ASP A 73 10.32 -14.86 25.38
CA ASP A 73 10.57 -15.02 26.81
C ASP A 73 11.66 -16.07 26.97
N LEU A 74 12.77 -15.69 27.58
CA LEU A 74 13.83 -16.61 27.88
C LEU A 74 13.53 -17.31 29.23
N PRO A 75 13.85 -18.60 29.36
CA PRO A 75 13.72 -19.28 30.64
C PRO A 75 14.61 -18.59 31.68
N LYS A 76 14.30 -18.80 32.95
CA LYS A 76 15.13 -18.28 34.04
C LYS A 76 16.54 -18.84 33.92
N LEU A 77 17.52 -17.99 33.71
CA LEU A 77 18.93 -18.31 33.54
C LEU A 77 19.73 -17.69 34.69
N GLU A 78 20.72 -18.40 35.17
CA GLU A 78 21.64 -17.92 36.22
C GLU A 78 23.08 -17.98 35.70
N ALA A 79 23.90 -17.06 36.16
CA ALA A 79 25.31 -17.03 35.77
C ALA A 79 26.04 -18.33 36.25
N GLY A 80 26.81 -18.94 35.35
CA GLY A 80 27.49 -20.20 35.62
C GLY A 80 26.64 -21.46 35.43
N MET A 81 25.36 -21.33 35.03
CA MET A 81 24.50 -22.47 34.75
C MET A 81 25.01 -23.29 33.56
N SER A 82 25.10 -24.61 33.73
CA SER A 82 25.47 -25.50 32.63
C SER A 82 24.26 -25.83 31.76
N LEU A 83 24.36 -25.58 30.45
CA LEU A 83 23.32 -25.85 29.48
C LEU A 83 23.67 -27.05 28.60
N LYS A 84 22.67 -27.90 28.28
CA LYS A 84 22.84 -29.03 27.37
C LYS A 84 22.41 -28.58 25.96
N VAL A 85 23.29 -28.73 24.98
CA VAL A 85 22.96 -28.55 23.58
C VAL A 85 22.01 -29.68 23.13
N ARG A 86 20.83 -29.32 22.63
CA ARG A 86 19.87 -30.28 22.05
C ARG A 86 20.03 -30.43 20.56
N ASP A 87 20.23 -29.30 19.89
CA ASP A 87 20.35 -29.23 18.44
C ASP A 87 21.17 -28.00 18.07
N LEU A 88 21.96 -28.10 17.01
CA LEU A 88 22.74 -27.00 16.43
C LEU A 88 22.47 -26.93 14.95
N LYS A 89 21.76 -25.88 14.50
CA LYS A 89 21.43 -25.65 13.11
C LYS A 89 22.11 -24.41 12.61
N GLY A 90 22.90 -24.55 11.54
CA GLY A 90 23.40 -23.43 10.78
C GLY A 90 22.35 -22.96 9.78
N THR A 91 21.93 -21.71 9.86
CA THR A 91 21.03 -21.09 8.89
C THR A 91 21.71 -19.91 8.22
N GLN A 92 21.54 -19.82 6.90
CA GLN A 92 22.05 -18.67 6.15
C GLN A 92 20.98 -17.58 6.15
N HIS A 93 21.38 -16.36 6.53
CA HIS A 93 20.54 -15.17 6.48
C HIS A 93 21.23 -14.08 5.67
N PHE A 94 20.45 -13.29 4.98
CA PHE A 94 20.93 -12.12 4.24
C PHE A 94 20.33 -10.86 4.85
N THR A 95 21.11 -9.79 4.84
CA THR A 95 20.60 -8.48 5.21
C THR A 95 19.47 -8.07 4.27
N GLN A 96 18.40 -7.54 4.83
CA GLN A 96 17.26 -7.05 4.07
C GLN A 96 17.43 -5.54 3.80
N PRO A 97 16.97 -5.03 2.65
CA PRO A 97 16.92 -3.60 2.42
C PRO A 97 15.96 -2.92 3.43
N PRO A 98 16.06 -1.59 3.60
CA PRO A 98 15.08 -0.86 4.40
C PRO A 98 13.65 -1.14 3.95
N ALA A 99 12.74 -1.23 4.91
CA ALA A 99 11.31 -1.45 4.60
C ALA A 99 10.76 -0.31 3.72
N ARG A 100 9.80 -0.65 2.86
CA ARG A 100 9.07 0.36 2.08
C ARG A 100 8.20 1.19 3.00
N PHE A 101 7.99 2.45 2.64
CA PHE A 101 7.12 3.35 3.39
C PHE A 101 5.68 2.83 3.43
N THR A 102 5.10 2.87 4.62
CA THR A 102 3.64 2.85 4.83
C THR A 102 3.11 4.29 4.83
N GLU A 103 1.80 4.49 4.91
CA GLU A 103 1.25 5.84 5.09
C GLU A 103 1.80 6.49 6.37
N ALA A 104 1.86 5.74 7.45
CA ALA A 104 2.32 6.25 8.74
C ALA A 104 3.80 6.64 8.72
N SER A 105 4.68 5.76 8.22
CA SER A 105 6.11 6.05 8.16
C SER A 105 6.46 7.14 7.14
N LEU A 106 5.70 7.25 6.04
CA LEU A 106 5.87 8.35 5.10
C LEU A 106 5.52 9.69 5.74
N ILE A 107 4.38 9.78 6.44
CA ILE A 107 3.97 11.00 7.15
C ILE A 107 5.00 11.36 8.22
N LYS A 108 5.44 10.40 9.01
CA LYS A 108 6.48 10.61 10.03
C LYS A 108 7.77 11.17 9.42
N THR A 109 8.22 10.61 8.30
CA THR A 109 9.42 11.08 7.61
C THR A 109 9.24 12.49 7.03
N LEU A 110 8.06 12.81 6.49
CA LEU A 110 7.73 14.17 6.03
C LEU A 110 7.79 15.16 7.20
N GLU A 111 7.18 14.82 8.33
CA GLU A 111 7.15 15.64 9.54
C GLU A 111 8.57 15.86 10.11
N GLU A 112 9.36 14.81 10.25
CA GLU A 112 10.75 14.87 10.73
C GLU A 112 11.65 15.75 9.85
N ASN A 113 11.34 15.85 8.55
CA ASN A 113 12.05 16.72 7.61
C ASN A 113 11.41 18.10 7.44
N GLY A 114 10.35 18.43 8.18
CA GLY A 114 9.66 19.71 8.09
C GLY A 114 8.89 19.94 6.78
N ILE A 115 8.52 18.87 6.09
CA ILE A 115 7.79 18.91 4.80
C ILE A 115 6.32 18.65 5.02
N GLY A 116 5.48 19.56 4.52
CA GLY A 116 4.03 19.50 4.68
C GLY A 116 3.56 19.88 6.08
N ARG A 117 2.25 19.87 6.24
CA ARG A 117 1.56 20.17 7.49
C ARG A 117 0.41 19.17 7.66
N PRO A 118 -0.19 19.02 8.83
CA PRO A 118 -1.30 18.07 9.04
C PRO A 118 -2.41 18.15 8.00
N SER A 119 -2.69 19.35 7.49
CA SER A 119 -3.71 19.59 6.46
C SER A 119 -3.31 19.08 5.06
N THR A 120 -2.02 18.90 4.78
CA THR A 120 -1.51 18.55 3.45
C THR A 120 -1.06 17.09 3.31
N TYR A 121 -0.75 16.39 4.40
CA TYR A 121 -0.25 15.01 4.33
C TYR A 121 -1.20 14.06 3.60
N ALA A 122 -2.49 14.07 3.98
CA ALA A 122 -3.48 13.20 3.34
C ALA A 122 -3.70 13.54 1.87
N ALA A 123 -3.67 14.83 1.51
CA ALA A 123 -3.80 15.30 0.13
C ALA A 123 -2.61 14.85 -0.73
N THR A 124 -1.39 14.91 -0.19
CA THR A 124 -0.16 14.45 -0.85
C THR A 124 -0.23 12.95 -1.15
N ILE A 125 -0.57 12.14 -0.15
CA ILE A 125 -0.72 10.68 -0.31
C ILE A 125 -1.79 10.36 -1.35
N THR A 126 -2.93 11.04 -1.30
CA THR A 126 -4.01 10.88 -2.28
C THR A 126 -3.52 11.22 -3.69
N THR A 127 -2.76 12.30 -3.84
CA THR A 127 -2.23 12.76 -5.12
C THR A 127 -1.28 11.74 -5.74
N ILE A 128 -0.27 11.28 -5.00
CA ILE A 128 0.71 10.30 -5.54
C ILE A 128 0.07 8.96 -5.88
N THR A 129 -0.97 8.56 -5.14
CA THR A 129 -1.70 7.31 -5.40
C THR A 129 -2.68 7.47 -6.58
N SER A 130 -3.43 8.57 -6.65
CA SER A 130 -4.40 8.81 -7.73
C SER A 130 -3.75 9.06 -9.09
N ARG A 131 -2.53 9.60 -9.09
CA ARG A 131 -1.70 9.77 -10.29
C ARG A 131 -0.93 8.50 -10.66
N GLU A 132 -1.12 7.41 -9.94
CA GLU A 132 -0.45 6.12 -10.15
C GLU A 132 1.09 6.21 -10.10
N TYR A 133 1.66 7.18 -9.35
CA TYR A 133 3.10 7.24 -9.12
C TYR A 133 3.56 6.17 -8.14
N VAL A 134 2.67 5.76 -7.25
CA VAL A 134 2.85 4.64 -6.33
C VAL A 134 1.62 3.75 -6.34
N THR A 135 1.82 2.46 -6.09
CA THR A 135 0.75 1.49 -5.81
C THR A 135 0.86 1.01 -4.36
N ARG A 136 -0.24 0.50 -3.84
CA ARG A 136 -0.26 -0.12 -2.50
C ARG A 136 -0.08 -1.61 -2.61
N GLU A 137 0.95 -2.14 -1.96
CA GLU A 137 1.14 -3.57 -1.72
C GLU A 137 0.94 -3.84 -0.22
N GLY A 138 -0.22 -4.37 0.15
CA GLY A 138 -0.62 -4.50 1.56
C GLY A 138 -0.74 -3.12 2.24
N LYS A 139 0.11 -2.86 3.23
CA LYS A 139 0.19 -1.57 3.94
C LYS A 139 1.23 -0.62 3.34
N SER A 140 2.13 -1.11 2.49
CA SER A 140 3.29 -0.37 1.99
C SER A 140 3.06 0.23 0.61
N PHE A 141 3.78 1.32 0.32
CA PHE A 141 3.83 1.92 -1.01
C PHE A 141 4.95 1.31 -1.84
N LYS A 142 4.66 1.04 -3.10
CA LYS A 142 5.63 0.64 -4.10
C LYS A 142 5.63 1.65 -5.24
N PRO A 143 6.78 2.23 -5.61
CA PRO A 143 6.88 3.06 -6.80
C PRO A 143 6.44 2.28 -8.04
N THR A 144 5.78 2.99 -8.95
CA THR A 144 5.50 2.46 -10.29
C THR A 144 6.60 2.91 -11.24
N GLU A 145 6.72 2.25 -12.38
CA GLU A 145 7.63 2.68 -13.45
C GLU A 145 7.37 4.15 -13.86
N LEU A 146 6.10 4.53 -13.98
CA LEU A 146 5.71 5.92 -14.23
C LEU A 146 6.25 6.85 -13.14
N GLY A 147 6.10 6.47 -11.86
CA GLY A 147 6.60 7.24 -10.73
C GLY A 147 8.11 7.41 -10.76
N GLU A 148 8.85 6.37 -11.09
CA GLU A 148 10.30 6.40 -11.20
C GLU A 148 10.78 7.32 -12.34
N VAL A 149 10.17 7.19 -13.52
CA VAL A 149 10.49 8.02 -14.70
C VAL A 149 10.18 9.49 -14.43
N ILE A 150 9.00 9.80 -13.88
CA ILE A 150 8.64 11.18 -13.53
C ILE A 150 9.59 11.76 -12.47
N THR A 151 9.93 10.98 -11.44
CA THR A 151 10.85 11.43 -10.39
C THR A 151 12.25 11.69 -10.96
N LYS A 152 12.74 10.82 -11.83
CA LYS A 152 14.03 11.01 -12.51
C LYS A 152 14.03 12.29 -13.34
N LEU A 153 13.01 12.45 -14.18
CA LEU A 153 12.87 13.65 -15.01
C LEU A 153 12.82 14.93 -14.17
N MET A 154 12.01 14.93 -13.11
CA MET A 154 11.89 16.10 -12.24
C MET A 154 13.21 16.43 -11.52
N LYS A 155 13.93 15.44 -11.04
CA LYS A 155 15.25 15.63 -10.43
C LYS A 155 16.29 16.17 -11.42
N GLU A 156 16.25 15.72 -12.67
CA GLU A 156 17.18 16.17 -13.71
C GLU A 156 16.89 17.61 -14.17
N ARG A 157 15.62 17.98 -14.27
CA ARG A 157 15.19 19.29 -14.81
C ARG A 157 14.99 20.36 -13.75
N PHE A 158 14.64 19.97 -12.54
CA PHE A 158 14.35 20.86 -11.40
C PHE A 158 15.08 20.41 -10.14
N PRO A 159 16.43 20.27 -10.16
CA PRO A 159 17.20 19.71 -9.05
C PRO A 159 17.06 20.51 -7.76
N ASP A 160 16.93 21.83 -7.88
CA ASP A 160 16.82 22.73 -6.73
C ASP A 160 15.44 22.60 -6.05
N ILE A 161 14.37 22.47 -6.84
CA ILE A 161 13.00 22.39 -6.34
C ILE A 161 12.67 20.98 -5.81
N VAL A 162 13.14 19.93 -6.53
CA VAL A 162 12.95 18.53 -6.12
C VAL A 162 14.00 18.14 -5.09
N ASN A 163 14.01 18.86 -3.98
CA ASN A 163 14.96 18.75 -2.89
C ASN A 163 14.23 18.85 -1.55
N ILE A 164 14.54 17.92 -0.63
CA ILE A 164 13.95 17.88 0.70
C ILE A 164 14.22 19.18 1.48
N LYS A 165 15.44 19.68 1.44
CA LYS A 165 15.83 20.92 2.15
C LYS A 165 15.12 22.14 1.59
N PHE A 166 14.99 22.22 0.27
CA PHE A 166 14.26 23.32 -0.39
C PHE A 166 12.79 23.32 0.02
N THR A 167 12.14 22.16 -0.03
CA THR A 167 10.73 22.07 0.35
C THR A 167 10.51 22.45 1.82
N ALA A 168 11.40 22.00 2.71
CA ALA A 168 11.34 22.37 4.12
C ALA A 168 11.59 23.87 4.35
N ALA A 169 12.47 24.50 3.56
CA ALA A 169 12.72 25.94 3.63
C ALA A 169 11.48 26.73 3.20
N VAL A 170 10.83 26.35 2.10
CA VAL A 170 9.58 26.99 1.64
C VAL A 170 8.48 26.87 2.68
N GLU A 171 8.32 25.69 3.31
CA GLU A 171 7.34 25.52 4.40
C GLU A 171 7.62 26.45 5.59
N LYS A 172 8.89 26.67 5.92
CA LYS A 172 9.30 27.60 6.99
C LYS A 172 9.01 29.05 6.58
N GLU A 173 9.33 29.46 5.37
CA GLU A 173 9.02 30.80 4.84
C GLU A 173 7.51 31.08 4.87
N LEU A 174 6.67 30.07 4.54
CA LEU A 174 5.23 30.18 4.65
C LEU A 174 4.75 30.36 6.10
N ASP A 175 5.40 29.72 7.08
CA ASP A 175 5.12 29.95 8.51
C ASP A 175 5.52 31.38 8.93
N GLU A 176 6.63 31.91 8.40
CA GLU A 176 7.09 33.29 8.65
C GLU A 176 6.10 34.31 8.04
N VAL A 177 5.57 34.04 6.84
CA VAL A 177 4.47 34.83 6.27
C VAL A 177 3.21 34.76 7.15
N GLN A 178 2.84 33.58 7.63
CA GLN A 178 1.69 33.40 8.51
C GLN A 178 1.83 34.19 9.82
N SER A 179 3.04 34.27 10.36
CA SER A 179 3.33 35.03 11.59
C SER A 179 3.51 36.54 11.35
N GLY A 180 3.47 37.01 10.10
CA GLY A 180 3.66 38.40 9.71
C GLY A 180 5.12 38.89 9.80
N GLN A 181 6.08 37.97 9.81
CA GLN A 181 7.53 38.28 9.81
C GLN A 181 8.04 38.53 8.40
N GLU A 182 7.41 37.94 7.39
CA GLU A 182 7.76 38.07 5.98
C GLU A 182 6.55 38.52 5.13
N ASP A 183 6.84 39.21 4.03
CA ASP A 183 5.85 39.64 3.04
C ASP A 183 5.64 38.53 2.00
N TRP A 184 4.39 38.07 1.84
CA TRP A 184 4.06 36.98 0.93
C TRP A 184 4.36 37.31 -0.55
N VAL A 185 4.31 38.59 -0.95
CA VAL A 185 4.59 39.02 -2.33
C VAL A 185 6.10 38.87 -2.61
N HIS A 186 6.93 39.27 -1.62
CA HIS A 186 8.38 39.11 -1.71
C HIS A 186 8.76 37.64 -1.80
N THR A 187 8.27 36.81 -0.89
CA THR A 187 8.51 35.35 -0.89
C THR A 187 8.13 34.70 -2.23
N LEU A 188 6.99 35.09 -2.82
CA LEU A 188 6.57 34.58 -4.13
C LEU A 188 7.47 35.04 -5.28
N HIS A 189 7.93 36.30 -5.29
CA HIS A 189 8.84 36.79 -6.31
C HIS A 189 10.18 36.05 -6.28
N ASP A 190 10.76 35.88 -5.11
CA ASP A 190 12.04 35.16 -4.95
C ASP A 190 11.96 33.74 -5.45
N PHE A 191 10.86 33.04 -5.11
CA PHE A 191 10.63 31.69 -5.64
C PHE A 191 10.43 31.67 -7.15
N TYR A 192 9.59 32.59 -7.66
CA TYR A 192 9.11 32.52 -9.05
C TYR A 192 10.20 32.89 -10.06
N ASP A 193 11.07 33.83 -9.73
CA ASP A 193 12.12 34.29 -10.64
C ASP A 193 13.09 33.17 -11.03
N ASP A 194 13.50 32.35 -10.09
CA ASP A 194 14.38 31.22 -10.38
C ASP A 194 13.63 30.02 -10.97
N PHE A 195 12.41 29.81 -10.53
CA PHE A 195 11.52 28.81 -11.13
C PHE A 195 11.24 29.10 -12.61
N GLU A 196 10.94 30.36 -12.98
CA GLU A 196 10.65 30.73 -14.36
C GLU A 196 11.84 30.48 -15.30
N LYS A 197 13.05 30.83 -14.86
CA LYS A 197 14.30 30.56 -15.60
C LYS A 197 14.45 29.05 -15.87
N THR A 198 14.32 28.26 -14.82
CA THR A 198 14.44 26.81 -14.90
C THR A 198 13.35 26.20 -15.78
N LEU A 199 12.11 26.69 -15.66
CA LEU A 199 10.99 26.24 -16.48
C LEU A 199 11.19 26.55 -17.97
N LYS A 200 11.67 27.76 -18.32
CA LYS A 200 11.99 28.14 -19.70
C LYS A 200 13.07 27.24 -20.30
N LYS A 201 14.12 26.96 -19.54
CA LYS A 201 15.19 26.03 -19.93
C LYS A 201 14.63 24.62 -20.16
N ALA A 202 13.89 24.09 -19.19
CA ALA A 202 13.28 22.76 -19.30
C ALA A 202 12.33 22.63 -20.50
N LYS A 203 11.51 23.66 -20.79
CA LYS A 203 10.63 23.67 -21.97
C LYS A 203 11.44 23.60 -23.28
N THR A 204 12.52 24.35 -23.39
CA THR A 204 13.37 24.35 -24.60
C THR A 204 14.07 23.00 -24.79
N GLU A 205 14.60 22.43 -23.73
CA GLU A 205 15.32 21.14 -23.77
C GLU A 205 14.38 19.94 -24.00
N MET A 206 13.12 20.06 -23.61
CA MET A 206 12.12 19.01 -23.79
C MET A 206 11.27 19.16 -25.05
N ASP A 207 11.50 20.19 -25.85
CA ASP A 207 10.73 20.36 -27.09
C ASP A 207 11.00 19.19 -28.03
N GLY A 208 9.92 18.51 -28.43
CA GLY A 208 9.98 17.30 -29.27
C GLY A 208 10.46 16.01 -28.54
N VAL A 209 10.86 16.06 -27.28
CA VAL A 209 11.28 14.88 -26.53
C VAL A 209 10.05 14.10 -26.08
N LYS A 210 9.95 12.85 -26.56
CA LYS A 210 8.94 11.89 -26.06
C LYS A 210 9.60 10.95 -25.07
N ILE A 211 9.17 11.00 -23.83
CA ILE A 211 9.58 10.03 -22.82
C ILE A 211 8.88 8.72 -23.17
N GLN A 212 9.65 7.72 -23.55
CA GLN A 212 9.14 6.36 -23.73
C GLN A 212 9.31 5.62 -22.42
N LEU A 213 8.18 5.21 -21.85
CA LEU A 213 8.17 4.17 -20.82
C LEU A 213 8.50 2.85 -21.52
N GLU A 214 9.18 1.94 -20.84
CA GLU A 214 9.42 0.61 -21.39
C GLU A 214 8.05 0.00 -21.73
N GLU A 215 7.89 -0.41 -23.00
CA GLU A 215 6.64 -0.98 -23.46
C GLU A 215 6.58 -2.44 -22.98
N ASP A 216 5.74 -2.71 -21.98
CA ASP A 216 5.45 -4.08 -21.56
C ASP A 216 4.85 -4.84 -22.78
N LYS A 217 5.61 -5.78 -23.33
CA LYS A 217 5.13 -6.62 -24.42
C LYS A 217 4.05 -7.55 -23.88
N THR A 218 2.95 -7.62 -24.59
CA THR A 218 1.88 -8.58 -24.28
C THR A 218 1.95 -9.77 -25.27
N ASP A 219 1.41 -10.91 -24.88
CA ASP A 219 1.27 -12.06 -25.79
C ASP A 219 0.14 -11.87 -26.81
N LEU A 220 -0.49 -10.70 -26.82
CA LEU A 220 -1.60 -10.41 -27.72
C LEU A 220 -1.10 -9.94 -29.08
N ILE A 221 -1.72 -10.48 -30.13
CA ILE A 221 -1.48 -10.09 -31.51
C ILE A 221 -2.62 -9.18 -31.98
N CYS A 222 -2.28 -8.10 -32.68
CA CYS A 222 -3.24 -7.17 -33.23
C CYS A 222 -4.14 -7.85 -34.28
N PRO A 223 -5.46 -7.87 -34.10
CA PRO A 223 -6.37 -8.53 -35.05
C PRO A 223 -6.40 -7.85 -36.42
N ASN A 224 -5.95 -6.59 -36.55
CA ASN A 224 -6.00 -5.85 -37.81
C ASN A 224 -4.72 -5.91 -38.62
N CYS A 225 -3.54 -6.05 -38.02
CA CYS A 225 -2.27 -6.01 -38.76
C CYS A 225 -1.27 -7.10 -38.36
N GLY A 226 -1.61 -7.98 -37.42
CA GLY A 226 -0.76 -9.12 -37.02
C GLY A 226 0.49 -8.72 -36.21
N LYS A 227 0.74 -7.42 -35.92
CA LYS A 227 1.87 -6.99 -35.10
C LYS A 227 1.58 -7.24 -33.62
N PRO A 228 2.60 -7.42 -32.75
CA PRO A 228 2.38 -7.57 -31.30
C PRO A 228 1.71 -6.34 -30.71
N MET A 229 0.93 -6.57 -29.67
CA MET A 229 0.34 -5.47 -28.90
C MET A 229 1.17 -5.19 -27.64
N VAL A 230 1.24 -3.93 -27.25
CA VAL A 230 2.05 -3.43 -26.14
C VAL A 230 1.19 -2.60 -25.18
N VAL A 231 1.56 -2.63 -23.90
CA VAL A 231 0.90 -1.78 -22.90
C VAL A 231 1.44 -0.36 -23.02
N LYS A 232 0.55 0.61 -23.18
CA LYS A 232 0.88 2.04 -23.22
C LYS A 232 0.15 2.77 -22.09
N PHE A 233 0.73 3.88 -21.67
CA PHE A 233 0.12 4.78 -20.69
C PHE A 233 -0.62 5.91 -21.41
N GLY A 234 -1.88 6.12 -21.08
CA GLY A 234 -2.70 7.19 -21.59
C GLY A 234 -3.26 8.07 -20.46
N ARG A 235 -3.98 9.13 -20.86
CA ARG A 235 -4.61 10.07 -19.92
C ARG A 235 -5.53 9.40 -18.88
N TYR A 236 -6.06 8.22 -19.20
CA TYR A 236 -7.02 7.48 -18.37
C TYR A 236 -6.42 6.18 -17.79
N GLY A 237 -5.09 6.05 -17.76
CA GLY A 237 -4.38 4.88 -17.26
C GLY A 237 -3.79 3.99 -18.37
N LYS A 238 -3.37 2.80 -18.00
CA LYS A 238 -2.78 1.82 -18.93
C LYS A 238 -3.82 1.30 -19.92
N PHE A 239 -3.40 1.12 -21.18
CA PHE A 239 -4.19 0.47 -22.23
C PHE A 239 -3.29 -0.33 -23.14
N ILE A 240 -3.85 -1.30 -23.85
CA ILE A 240 -3.11 -2.12 -24.81
C ILE A 240 -3.27 -1.49 -26.19
N ALA A 241 -2.17 -1.21 -26.88
CA ALA A 241 -2.15 -0.65 -28.22
C ALA A 241 -1.32 -1.50 -29.18
N CYS A 242 -1.62 -1.41 -30.45
CA CYS A 242 -0.79 -2.03 -31.48
C CYS A 242 0.58 -1.33 -31.56
N SER A 243 1.67 -2.12 -31.62
CA SER A 243 3.03 -1.59 -31.83
C SER A 243 3.19 -0.92 -33.21
N GLY A 244 2.29 -1.15 -34.15
CA GLY A 244 2.26 -0.52 -35.48
C GLY A 244 1.66 0.90 -35.52
N TYR A 245 1.44 1.53 -34.38
CA TYR A 245 1.01 2.94 -34.35
C TYR A 245 2.12 3.84 -34.93
N PRO A 246 1.81 4.86 -35.76
CA PRO A 246 0.47 5.44 -36.10
C PRO A 246 -0.28 4.78 -37.24
N GLU A 247 0.31 3.84 -37.96
CA GLU A 247 -0.31 3.16 -39.11
C GLU A 247 -1.52 2.31 -38.67
N CYS A 248 -1.38 1.59 -37.57
CA CYS A 248 -2.46 0.82 -36.98
C CYS A 248 -2.88 1.41 -35.65
N LYS A 249 -4.13 1.90 -35.57
CA LYS A 249 -4.70 2.58 -34.40
C LYS A 249 -5.51 1.64 -33.50
N THR A 250 -5.28 0.34 -33.58
CA THR A 250 -5.99 -0.65 -32.75
C THR A 250 -5.60 -0.49 -31.29
N VAL A 251 -6.59 -0.27 -30.44
CA VAL A 251 -6.44 -0.18 -28.98
C VAL A 251 -7.42 -1.12 -28.29
N GLN A 252 -7.01 -1.71 -27.20
CA GLN A 252 -7.84 -2.54 -26.31
C GLN A 252 -7.70 -2.05 -24.88
N LYS A 253 -8.79 -2.11 -24.13
CA LYS A 253 -8.74 -1.85 -22.69
C LYS A 253 -8.09 -3.05 -21.99
N ILE A 254 -7.26 -2.77 -21.00
CA ILE A 254 -6.79 -3.84 -20.10
C ILE A 254 -7.99 -4.34 -19.31
N VAL A 255 -8.30 -5.61 -19.47
CA VAL A 255 -9.39 -6.29 -18.79
C VAL A 255 -8.77 -7.28 -17.82
N ASN A 256 -8.92 -7.02 -16.53
CA ASN A 256 -8.55 -7.98 -15.50
C ASN A 256 -9.61 -9.08 -15.45
N ASP A 257 -9.38 -10.19 -16.18
CA ASP A 257 -10.23 -11.37 -16.15
C ASP A 257 -10.01 -12.09 -14.80
N THR A 258 -11.08 -12.30 -14.08
CA THR A 258 -11.02 -13.00 -12.79
C THR A 258 -10.96 -14.53 -12.94
N GLY A 259 -11.07 -15.05 -14.16
CA GLY A 259 -11.17 -16.48 -14.46
C GLY A 259 -12.55 -17.07 -14.12
N ALA A 260 -13.43 -16.30 -13.49
CA ALA A 260 -14.73 -16.77 -13.05
C ALA A 260 -15.83 -16.58 -14.13
N LYS A 261 -16.76 -17.53 -14.22
CA LYS A 261 -17.91 -17.46 -15.14
C LYS A 261 -19.09 -16.72 -14.52
N CYS A 262 -19.71 -15.86 -15.30
CA CYS A 262 -20.89 -15.10 -14.88
C CYS A 262 -22.05 -16.06 -14.52
N PRO A 263 -22.65 -15.93 -13.32
CA PRO A 263 -23.75 -16.80 -12.89
C PRO A 263 -25.03 -16.60 -13.70
N LYS A 264 -25.20 -15.43 -14.38
CA LYS A 264 -26.38 -15.12 -15.21
C LYS A 264 -26.27 -15.66 -16.65
N CYS A 265 -25.14 -15.44 -17.32
CA CYS A 265 -25.01 -15.71 -18.75
C CYS A 265 -23.83 -16.64 -19.12
N GLY A 266 -23.00 -17.05 -18.17
CA GLY A 266 -21.83 -17.89 -18.43
C GLY A 266 -20.63 -17.16 -19.04
N GLY A 267 -20.73 -15.88 -19.40
CA GLY A 267 -19.61 -15.02 -19.85
C GLY A 267 -18.57 -14.83 -18.75
N LYS A 268 -17.51 -14.07 -19.03
CA LYS A 268 -16.44 -13.82 -18.06
C LYS A 268 -16.85 -12.76 -17.05
N ILE A 269 -16.35 -12.90 -15.81
CA ILE A 269 -16.44 -11.85 -14.81
C ILE A 269 -15.13 -11.07 -14.84
N ILE A 270 -15.21 -9.76 -15.03
CA ILE A 270 -14.08 -8.86 -15.15
C ILE A 270 -14.09 -7.82 -14.03
N GLU A 271 -12.91 -7.46 -13.57
CA GLU A 271 -12.74 -6.37 -12.63
C GLU A 271 -12.90 -5.02 -13.33
N LYS A 272 -13.67 -4.13 -12.73
CA LYS A 272 -13.91 -2.77 -13.21
C LYS A 272 -13.70 -1.77 -12.08
N LYS A 273 -13.35 -0.52 -12.41
CA LYS A 273 -13.29 0.58 -11.45
C LYS A 273 -14.48 1.52 -11.65
N SER A 274 -15.15 1.87 -10.58
CA SER A 274 -16.22 2.87 -10.58
C SER A 274 -15.65 4.28 -10.77
N LYS A 275 -16.48 5.28 -11.08
CA LYS A 275 -16.07 6.70 -11.18
C LYS A 275 -15.39 7.22 -9.91
N ARG A 276 -15.63 6.61 -8.76
CA ARG A 276 -15.02 6.95 -7.47
C ARG A 276 -13.79 6.09 -7.13
N GLY A 277 -13.22 5.36 -8.12
CA GLY A 277 -12.04 4.51 -7.94
C GLY A 277 -12.27 3.18 -7.23
N ARG A 278 -13.50 2.86 -6.80
CA ARG A 278 -13.79 1.58 -6.13
C ARG A 278 -13.86 0.44 -7.14
N VAL A 279 -13.20 -0.66 -6.82
CA VAL A 279 -13.23 -1.90 -7.60
C VAL A 279 -14.59 -2.57 -7.44
N PHE A 280 -15.16 -3.03 -8.55
CA PHE A 280 -16.33 -3.88 -8.63
C PHE A 280 -16.16 -4.91 -9.75
N TYR A 281 -16.96 -5.95 -9.72
CA TYR A 281 -16.90 -7.06 -10.66
C TYR A 281 -18.16 -7.07 -11.51
N GLY A 282 -18.00 -7.21 -12.81
CA GLY A 282 -19.13 -7.19 -13.74
C GLY A 282 -18.93 -8.16 -14.90
N CYS A 283 -20.01 -8.53 -15.56
CA CYS A 283 -19.96 -9.36 -16.74
C CYS A 283 -19.33 -8.60 -17.93
N ASP A 284 -18.53 -9.29 -18.73
CA ASP A 284 -17.94 -8.77 -19.98
C ASP A 284 -19.00 -8.57 -21.07
N ASN A 285 -20.10 -9.31 -21.02
CA ASN A 285 -21.21 -9.20 -21.96
C ASN A 285 -22.14 -7.99 -21.72
N TYR A 286 -21.75 -7.05 -20.85
CA TYR A 286 -22.52 -5.80 -20.70
C TYR A 286 -22.57 -5.01 -22.02
N PRO A 287 -23.72 -4.48 -22.44
CA PRO A 287 -25.01 -4.33 -21.72
C PRO A 287 -25.97 -5.52 -21.84
N LYS A 288 -25.66 -6.56 -22.59
CA LYS A 288 -26.55 -7.75 -22.74
C LYS A 288 -26.75 -8.50 -21.43
N CYS A 289 -25.77 -8.46 -20.53
CA CYS A 289 -25.83 -9.02 -19.20
C CYS A 289 -25.48 -7.95 -18.17
N ASP A 290 -26.37 -7.73 -17.22
CA ASP A 290 -26.28 -6.69 -16.19
C ASP A 290 -25.69 -7.19 -14.87
N PHE A 291 -25.05 -8.36 -14.86
CA PHE A 291 -24.44 -8.88 -13.64
C PHE A 291 -23.34 -7.96 -13.11
N VAL A 292 -23.49 -7.53 -11.86
CA VAL A 292 -22.56 -6.69 -11.11
C VAL A 292 -22.47 -7.17 -9.67
N SER A 293 -21.26 -7.16 -9.11
CA SER A 293 -21.00 -7.44 -7.69
C SER A 293 -19.91 -6.54 -7.15
N TRP A 294 -20.03 -6.15 -5.88
CA TRP A 294 -18.97 -5.49 -5.12
C TRP A 294 -18.02 -6.47 -4.45
N ASP A 295 -18.43 -7.75 -4.37
CA ASP A 295 -17.65 -8.81 -3.79
C ASP A 295 -16.93 -9.60 -4.88
N ALA A 296 -15.68 -9.97 -4.61
CA ALA A 296 -14.82 -10.67 -5.56
C ALA A 296 -15.35 -12.10 -5.82
N PRO A 297 -15.29 -12.59 -7.08
CA PRO A 297 -15.53 -13.99 -7.34
C PRO A 297 -14.41 -14.82 -6.71
N SER A 298 -14.75 -16.00 -6.21
CA SER A 298 -13.80 -16.98 -5.70
C SER A 298 -13.47 -18.02 -6.78
N ASP A 299 -12.43 -18.78 -6.53
CA ASP A 299 -12.05 -19.97 -7.30
C ASP A 299 -12.97 -21.17 -7.09
N LYS A 300 -13.87 -21.09 -6.07
CA LYS A 300 -14.78 -22.18 -5.70
C LYS A 300 -16.13 -22.02 -6.37
N THR A 301 -16.74 -23.16 -6.69
CA THR A 301 -18.09 -23.25 -7.22
C THR A 301 -19.05 -23.74 -6.15
N CYS A 302 -20.30 -23.30 -6.24
CA CYS A 302 -21.34 -23.71 -5.33
C CYS A 302 -21.67 -25.21 -5.55
N PRO A 303 -21.61 -26.07 -4.52
CA PRO A 303 -21.91 -27.49 -4.64
C PRO A 303 -23.39 -27.77 -4.95
N VAL A 304 -24.28 -26.82 -4.68
CA VAL A 304 -25.70 -26.96 -4.91
C VAL A 304 -26.12 -26.65 -6.35
N CYS A 305 -25.56 -25.56 -6.94
CA CYS A 305 -25.98 -25.10 -8.26
C CYS A 305 -24.85 -24.98 -9.30
N GLY A 306 -23.62 -25.34 -8.95
CA GLY A 306 -22.45 -25.30 -9.84
C GLY A 306 -21.98 -23.91 -10.28
N LYS A 307 -22.57 -22.83 -9.75
CA LYS A 307 -22.20 -21.45 -10.09
C LYS A 307 -21.06 -20.94 -9.19
N VAL A 308 -20.36 -19.90 -9.66
CA VAL A 308 -19.28 -19.27 -8.89
C VAL A 308 -19.78 -18.72 -7.55
N LEU A 309 -18.98 -18.90 -6.50
CA LEU A 309 -19.22 -18.28 -5.20
C LEU A 309 -18.54 -16.90 -5.14
N LEU A 310 -19.17 -15.96 -4.46
CA LEU A 310 -18.57 -14.65 -4.18
C LEU A 310 -18.01 -14.61 -2.75
N LYS A 311 -16.92 -13.87 -2.58
CA LYS A 311 -16.19 -13.70 -1.33
C LYS A 311 -16.63 -12.42 -0.64
N LYS A 312 -17.37 -12.53 0.45
CA LYS A 312 -17.82 -11.40 1.26
C LYS A 312 -16.63 -10.69 1.91
N LYS A 313 -16.71 -9.36 2.02
CA LYS A 313 -15.69 -8.53 2.68
C LYS A 313 -15.86 -8.50 4.21
N ASP A 314 -16.06 -9.68 4.81
CA ASP A 314 -16.08 -9.86 6.25
C ASP A 314 -14.77 -10.46 6.77
N LYS A 315 -14.56 -10.47 8.10
CA LYS A 315 -13.34 -11.04 8.70
C LYS A 315 -13.19 -12.54 8.42
N ALA A 316 -14.33 -13.26 8.33
CA ALA A 316 -14.38 -14.70 8.07
C ALA A 316 -14.19 -15.04 6.58
N GLN A 317 -14.17 -14.04 5.68
CA GLN A 317 -14.10 -14.24 4.22
C GLN A 317 -15.14 -15.24 3.70
N THR A 318 -16.36 -15.14 4.23
CA THR A 318 -17.48 -16.02 3.90
C THR A 318 -17.71 -16.07 2.39
N LEU A 319 -17.81 -17.28 1.85
CA LEU A 319 -18.20 -17.49 0.46
C LEU A 319 -19.73 -17.71 0.39
N TYR A 320 -20.39 -17.09 -0.57
CA TYR A 320 -21.83 -17.22 -0.73
C TYR A 320 -22.24 -17.31 -2.20
N CYS A 321 -23.34 -18.00 -2.46
CA CYS A 321 -23.92 -18.12 -3.79
C CYS A 321 -24.85 -16.94 -4.10
N VAL A 322 -24.76 -16.42 -5.33
CA VAL A 322 -25.60 -15.30 -5.81
C VAL A 322 -26.71 -15.75 -6.75
N THR A 323 -26.85 -17.05 -6.96
CA THR A 323 -27.91 -17.58 -7.82
C THR A 323 -29.25 -17.42 -7.11
N PRO A 324 -30.27 -16.82 -7.75
CA PRO A 324 -31.61 -16.70 -7.17
C PRO A 324 -32.14 -18.07 -6.69
N GLY A 325 -32.59 -18.12 -5.43
CA GLY A 325 -33.09 -19.34 -4.81
C GLY A 325 -32.03 -20.26 -4.20
N CYS A 326 -30.72 -19.96 -4.32
CA CYS A 326 -29.65 -20.71 -3.68
C CYS A 326 -29.15 -19.97 -2.44
N THR A 327 -29.30 -20.58 -1.27
CA THR A 327 -28.89 -19.99 0.03
C THR A 327 -27.55 -20.52 0.53
N TYR A 328 -26.77 -21.17 -0.33
CA TYR A 328 -25.48 -21.77 0.07
C TYR A 328 -24.48 -20.72 0.53
N THR A 329 -23.92 -20.92 1.74
CA THR A 329 -22.81 -20.15 2.31
C THR A 329 -21.76 -21.11 2.85
N PHE A 330 -20.48 -20.72 2.79
CA PHE A 330 -19.35 -21.49 3.28
C PHE A 330 -18.44 -20.58 4.10
N ASN A 331 -18.22 -20.93 5.37
CA ASN A 331 -17.25 -20.25 6.24
C ASN A 331 -16.01 -21.12 6.37
N LYS A 332 -14.84 -20.50 6.34
CA LYS A 332 -13.57 -21.22 6.52
C LYS A 332 -13.43 -21.87 7.89
N ASP A 333 -14.09 -21.31 8.90
CA ASP A 333 -14.05 -21.80 10.28
C ASP A 333 -14.85 -23.12 10.46
N ASP A 334 -15.76 -23.43 9.54
CA ASP A 334 -16.53 -24.68 9.53
C ASP A 334 -15.79 -25.88 8.89
N ALA A 335 -14.58 -25.67 8.36
CA ALA A 335 -13.77 -26.70 7.69
C ALA A 335 -12.84 -27.49 8.62
N GLY A 336 -12.89 -27.25 9.93
CA GLY A 336 -12.01 -27.81 10.95
C GLY A 336 -12.43 -29.15 11.59
N GLU A 337 -13.60 -29.69 11.27
CA GLU A 337 -14.07 -30.94 11.86
C GLU A 337 -14.67 -31.88 10.82
N LYS A 338 -13.86 -32.53 10.01
CA LYS A 338 -14.17 -33.83 9.36
C LYS A 338 -12.93 -34.37 8.66
N ASP A 339 -11.97 -34.84 9.44
CA ASP A 339 -11.06 -35.92 9.04
C ASP A 339 -10.64 -36.65 10.30
N GLY A 340 -11.42 -37.65 10.66
CA GLY A 340 -11.21 -38.50 11.82
C GLY A 340 -12.30 -39.59 11.93
N GLU A 341 -12.37 -40.47 10.93
CA GLU A 341 -12.78 -41.88 11.07
C GLU A 341 -12.24 -42.68 9.89
#